data_40329981ad8e45cb7fcc61fa427a1506
#
_entry.id   40329981ad8e45cb7fcc61fa427a1506
#
_cell.length_a   1.000
_cell.length_b   1.000
_cell.length_c   1.000
_cell.angle_alpha   90.00
_cell.angle_beta   90.00
_cell.angle_gamma   90.00
#
_symmetry.space_group_name_H-M   'P 1'
#
loop_
_entity.id
_entity.type
_entity.pdbx_description
1 polymer ?
#
loop_
_entity_poly.entity_id
_entity_poly.type
_entity_poly.pdbx_seq_one_letter_code
_entity_poly.pdbx_strand_id
1 'polypeptide(L)'
;SNAADERLLAFVRAIRPMTSPELELARIGRATDGGYVMATPPAASGAISIGVGSDVSWDQDIGARGIPVAMFDHTVRKLPAHVPNGTFYRLGIGTAQGPQTQPLDQLIVVAGFAGRADLLLKMDVEGAEWAALTQPGPADLQPFNQIVLELHGIAGLKDERSAAPILAAVEHFTESHVPVHVHANNYDELVRFGNWWFPNAIELS
;
A
#
# COMPACT_ATOMS: atom_id res chain seq x y z
N SER A 1 -18.05 -2.85 25.17
CA SER A 1 -17.33 -3.16 23.93
C SER A 1 -16.93 -4.63 23.95
N ASN A 2 -16.99 -5.31 22.84
CA ASN A 2 -16.42 -6.64 22.73
C ASN A 2 -14.97 -6.53 22.22
N ALA A 3 -14.20 -7.60 22.30
CA ALA A 3 -12.79 -7.58 21.87
C ALA A 3 -12.59 -7.15 20.41
N ALA A 4 -13.55 -7.41 19.53
CA ALA A 4 -13.50 -6.96 18.13
C ALA A 4 -13.62 -5.43 18.01
N ASP A 5 -14.48 -4.81 18.82
CA ASP A 5 -14.64 -3.35 18.86
C ASP A 5 -13.35 -2.67 19.37
N GLU A 6 -12.69 -3.28 20.35
CA GLU A 6 -11.42 -2.77 20.91
C GLU A 6 -10.29 -2.85 19.86
N ARG A 7 -10.21 -3.94 19.10
CA ARG A 7 -9.24 -4.08 18.00
C ARG A 7 -9.50 -3.08 16.88
N LEU A 8 -10.77 -2.88 16.49
CA LEU A 8 -11.12 -1.84 15.51
C LEU A 8 -10.73 -0.44 16.01
N LEU A 9 -10.99 -0.11 17.27
CA LEU A 9 -10.61 1.18 17.83
C LEU A 9 -9.10 1.38 17.88
N ALA A 10 -8.32 0.33 18.20
CA ALA A 10 -6.86 0.37 18.16
C ALA A 10 -6.36 0.62 16.74
N PHE A 11 -6.91 -0.11 15.75
CA PHE A 11 -6.61 0.07 14.34
C PHE A 11 -6.89 1.51 13.86
N VAL A 12 -8.11 2.02 14.10
CA VAL A 12 -8.52 3.38 13.68
C VAL A 12 -7.65 4.47 14.31
N ARG A 13 -7.26 4.27 15.58
CA ARG A 13 -6.35 5.23 16.25
C ARG A 13 -4.98 5.25 15.62
N ALA A 14 -4.46 4.10 15.25
CA ALA A 14 -3.13 3.98 14.66
C ALA A 14 -3.05 4.59 13.24
N ILE A 15 -4.10 4.43 12.43
CA ILE A 15 -4.15 4.99 11.06
C ILE A 15 -4.74 6.40 11.01
N ARG A 16 -4.95 7.06 12.15
CA ARG A 16 -5.52 8.40 12.19
C ARG A 16 -4.62 9.39 11.44
N PRO A 17 -5.14 10.09 10.40
CA PRO A 17 -4.34 11.03 9.66
C PRO A 17 -3.88 12.20 10.53
N MET A 18 -2.63 12.57 10.36
CA MET A 18 -2.06 13.80 10.90
C MET A 18 -1.97 14.85 9.81
N THR A 19 -2.27 16.09 10.15
CA THR A 19 -2.22 17.21 9.21
C THR A 19 -1.21 18.24 9.67
N SER A 20 -0.54 18.89 8.71
CA SER A 20 0.31 20.08 8.93
C SER A 20 -0.09 21.14 7.93
N PRO A 21 -0.01 22.43 8.27
CA PRO A 21 -0.25 23.52 7.32
C PRO A 21 0.70 23.50 6.11
N GLU A 22 1.85 22.85 6.24
CA GLU A 22 2.86 22.72 5.19
C GLU A 22 2.65 21.49 4.30
N LEU A 23 1.70 20.60 4.68
CA LEU A 23 1.42 19.37 3.96
C LEU A 23 0.40 19.64 2.85
N GLU A 24 0.85 19.60 1.62
CA GLU A 24 -0.03 19.59 0.45
C GLU A 24 -0.36 18.17 0.05
N LEU A 25 -1.64 17.87 -0.06
CA LEU A 25 -2.14 16.58 -0.57
C LEU A 25 -2.60 16.73 -2.01
N ALA A 26 -2.26 15.77 -2.83
CA ALA A 26 -2.71 15.69 -4.21
C ALA A 26 -3.21 14.27 -4.54
N ARG A 27 -4.20 14.19 -5.42
CA ARG A 27 -4.58 12.92 -6.02
C ARG A 27 -3.61 12.61 -7.15
N ILE A 28 -3.01 11.45 -7.10
CA ILE A 28 -2.16 10.88 -8.15
C ILE A 28 -2.95 9.74 -8.78
N GLY A 29 -3.06 9.72 -10.11
CA GLY A 29 -3.90 8.78 -10.83
C GLY A 29 -5.33 9.29 -11.03
N ARG A 30 -6.25 8.39 -11.36
CA ARG A 30 -7.65 8.72 -11.69
C ARG A 30 -8.42 9.30 -10.51
N ALA A 31 -9.53 9.97 -10.82
CA ALA A 31 -10.49 10.45 -9.82
C ALA A 31 -11.39 9.33 -9.24
N THR A 32 -11.27 8.13 -9.76
CA THR A 32 -11.97 6.90 -9.35
C THR A 32 -10.98 5.90 -8.78
N ASP A 33 -11.35 4.62 -8.73
CA ASP A 33 -10.45 3.51 -8.39
C ASP A 33 -9.14 3.56 -9.20
N GLY A 34 -8.00 3.26 -8.55
CA GLY A 34 -6.65 3.35 -9.13
C GLY A 34 -5.94 4.70 -8.95
N GLY A 35 -6.60 5.71 -8.39
CA GLY A 35 -5.95 6.98 -7.99
C GLY A 35 -5.97 7.18 -6.49
N TYR A 36 -4.83 7.61 -5.95
CA TYR A 36 -4.61 7.73 -4.50
C TYR A 36 -4.27 9.16 -4.10
N VAL A 37 -4.81 9.60 -2.96
CA VAL A 37 -4.43 10.88 -2.36
C VAL A 37 -3.19 10.65 -1.50
N MET A 38 -2.16 11.45 -1.74
CA MET A 38 -0.89 11.37 -1.01
C MET A 38 -0.27 12.77 -0.88
N ALA A 39 0.75 12.91 -0.05
CA ALA A 39 1.50 14.15 -0.02
C ALA A 39 2.08 14.44 -1.41
N THR A 40 2.06 15.71 -1.84
CA THR A 40 2.62 16.11 -3.13
C THR A 40 4.04 15.56 -3.22
N PRO A 41 4.31 14.63 -4.17
CA PRO A 41 5.56 13.89 -4.16
C PRO A 41 6.74 14.84 -4.35
N PRO A 42 7.72 14.84 -3.44
CA PRO A 42 9.02 15.42 -3.71
C PRO A 42 9.69 14.68 -4.87
N ALA A 43 10.79 15.18 -5.36
CA ALA A 43 11.63 14.42 -6.26
C ALA A 43 12.01 13.09 -5.57
N ALA A 44 11.70 11.98 -6.21
CA ALA A 44 12.04 10.63 -5.76
C ALA A 44 12.94 9.97 -6.79
N SER A 45 13.84 9.11 -6.34
CA SER A 45 14.75 8.40 -7.25
C SER A 45 14.11 7.19 -7.93
N GLY A 46 12.94 6.76 -7.47
CA GLY A 46 12.18 5.67 -8.06
C GLY A 46 10.87 5.40 -7.32
N ALA A 47 10.02 4.61 -7.95
CA ALA A 47 8.77 4.13 -7.38
C ALA A 47 8.63 2.62 -7.57
N ILE A 48 8.21 1.93 -6.52
CA ILE A 48 7.82 0.52 -6.52
C ILE A 48 6.30 0.48 -6.49
N SER A 49 5.67 -0.10 -7.51
CA SER A 49 4.23 -0.27 -7.61
C SER A 49 3.89 -1.75 -7.65
N ILE A 50 3.14 -2.24 -6.68
CA ILE A 50 2.82 -3.65 -6.51
C ILE A 50 1.31 -3.83 -6.55
N GLY A 51 0.83 -4.73 -7.44
CA GLY A 51 -0.59 -4.85 -7.75
C GLY A 51 -1.01 -3.79 -8.77
N VAL A 52 -0.83 -4.12 -10.04
CA VAL A 52 -1.13 -3.22 -11.16
C VAL A 52 -2.56 -3.39 -11.65
N GLY A 53 -3.03 -4.65 -11.70
CA GLY A 53 -4.38 -4.95 -12.15
C GLY A 53 -4.73 -4.39 -13.51
N SER A 54 -5.86 -3.73 -13.57
CA SER A 54 -6.41 -3.11 -14.80
C SER A 54 -6.18 -1.59 -14.90
N ASP A 55 -5.58 -0.96 -13.89
CA ASP A 55 -5.34 0.48 -13.84
C ASP A 55 -3.87 0.81 -13.56
N VAL A 56 -3.29 1.67 -14.37
CA VAL A 56 -1.92 2.18 -14.23
C VAL A 56 -1.88 3.70 -14.15
N SER A 57 -2.98 4.33 -13.80
CA SER A 57 -3.06 5.79 -13.80
C SER A 57 -2.15 6.45 -12.78
N TRP A 58 -1.98 5.83 -11.59
CA TRP A 58 -1.00 6.28 -10.61
C TRP A 58 0.42 6.16 -11.16
N ASP A 59 0.75 5.02 -11.77
CA ASP A 59 2.06 4.76 -12.35
C ASP A 59 2.38 5.72 -13.50
N GLN A 60 1.37 6.04 -14.34
CA GLN A 60 1.50 7.02 -15.42
C GLN A 60 1.81 8.42 -14.89
N ASP A 61 1.09 8.87 -13.85
CA ASP A 61 1.29 10.18 -13.26
C ASP A 61 2.66 10.31 -12.59
N ILE A 62 3.12 9.27 -11.90
CA ILE A 62 4.47 9.23 -11.31
C ILE A 62 5.53 9.21 -12.41
N GLY A 63 5.37 8.34 -13.41
CA GLY A 63 6.32 8.24 -14.53
C GLY A 63 6.39 9.51 -15.38
N ALA A 64 5.27 10.22 -15.57
CA ALA A 64 5.23 11.50 -16.29
C ALA A 64 6.02 12.62 -15.56
N ARG A 65 6.27 12.49 -14.26
CA ARG A 65 7.14 13.39 -13.48
C ARG A 65 8.65 13.09 -13.65
N GLY A 66 8.98 12.10 -14.50
CA GLY A 66 10.37 11.67 -14.71
C GLY A 66 10.89 10.68 -13.67
N ILE A 67 10.04 10.18 -12.77
CA ILE A 67 10.40 9.19 -11.76
C ILE A 67 10.33 7.81 -12.39
N PRO A 68 11.42 6.99 -12.37
CA PRO A 68 11.37 5.61 -12.81
C PRO A 68 10.39 4.78 -11.97
N VAL A 69 9.50 4.03 -12.64
CA VAL A 69 8.49 3.19 -11.97
C VAL A 69 8.74 1.73 -12.27
N ALA A 70 9.00 0.93 -11.24
CA ALA A 70 9.06 -0.52 -11.34
C ALA A 70 7.71 -1.10 -10.89
N MET A 71 6.99 -1.71 -11.81
CA MET A 71 5.66 -2.26 -11.61
C MET A 71 5.70 -3.78 -11.50
N PHE A 72 5.05 -4.32 -10.48
CA PHE A 72 5.05 -5.74 -10.15
C PHE A 72 3.63 -6.29 -10.08
N ASP A 73 3.35 -7.29 -10.91
CA ASP A 73 2.10 -8.03 -10.85
C ASP A 73 2.26 -9.39 -11.55
N HIS A 74 2.01 -10.48 -10.85
CA HIS A 74 2.09 -11.83 -11.43
C HIS A 74 0.77 -12.30 -12.04
N THR A 75 -0.33 -11.61 -11.77
CA THR A 75 -1.68 -11.99 -12.20
C THR A 75 -1.99 -11.53 -13.61
N VAL A 76 -1.38 -10.42 -14.06
CA VAL A 76 -1.56 -9.89 -15.41
C VAL A 76 -0.40 -10.27 -16.32
N ARG A 77 -0.68 -10.41 -17.61
CA ARG A 77 0.36 -10.77 -18.60
C ARG A 77 1.10 -9.57 -19.15
N LYS A 78 0.47 -8.41 -19.17
CA LYS A 78 0.97 -7.15 -19.71
C LYS A 78 0.24 -5.99 -19.06
N LEU A 79 0.85 -4.80 -19.10
CA LEU A 79 0.21 -3.57 -18.66
C LEU A 79 -1.01 -3.24 -19.53
N PRO A 80 -2.08 -2.66 -18.94
CA PRO A 80 -3.26 -2.20 -19.67
C PRO A 80 -2.96 -1.01 -20.58
N ALA A 81 -1.94 -0.18 -20.24
CA ALA A 81 -1.52 0.98 -21.01
C ALA A 81 -0.03 1.25 -20.85
N HIS A 82 0.51 2.12 -21.69
CA HIS A 82 1.90 2.58 -21.60
C HIS A 82 2.10 3.46 -20.36
N VAL A 83 3.21 3.25 -19.66
CA VAL A 83 3.64 4.05 -18.50
C VAL A 83 4.99 4.70 -18.82
N PRO A 84 5.07 6.05 -18.83
CA PRO A 84 6.35 6.73 -19.03
C PRO A 84 7.36 6.33 -17.94
N ASN A 85 8.61 6.10 -18.32
CA ASN A 85 9.68 5.65 -17.42
C ASN A 85 9.33 4.38 -16.61
N GLY A 86 8.36 3.60 -17.07
CA GLY A 86 7.87 2.39 -16.41
C GLY A 86 8.55 1.12 -16.93
N THR A 87 8.84 0.20 -16.00
CA THR A 87 9.27 -1.16 -16.31
C THR A 87 8.33 -2.14 -15.60
N PHE A 88 7.80 -3.09 -16.33
CA PHE A 88 6.89 -4.10 -15.79
C PHE A 88 7.61 -5.43 -15.58
N TYR A 89 7.39 -6.00 -14.40
CA TYR A 89 7.88 -7.31 -14.00
C TYR A 89 6.69 -8.21 -13.66
N ARG A 90 6.62 -9.37 -14.31
CA ARG A 90 5.56 -10.35 -14.00
C ARG A 90 5.91 -11.15 -12.74
N LEU A 91 6.05 -10.42 -11.65
CA LEU A 91 6.30 -10.91 -10.30
C LEU A 91 5.31 -10.26 -9.35
N GLY A 92 4.90 -10.97 -8.31
CA GLY A 92 4.09 -10.44 -7.23
C GLY A 92 4.91 -10.32 -5.95
N ILE A 93 4.31 -9.71 -4.92
CA ILE A 93 4.86 -9.71 -3.57
C ILE A 93 4.50 -11.02 -2.86
N GLY A 94 5.39 -11.49 -2.01
CA GLY A 94 5.17 -12.67 -1.19
C GLY A 94 6.06 -12.66 0.04
N THR A 95 5.87 -13.63 0.92
CA THR A 95 6.63 -13.75 2.18
C THR A 95 7.97 -14.47 2.02
N ALA A 96 8.21 -15.07 0.86
CA ALA A 96 9.43 -15.77 0.51
C ALA A 96 9.70 -15.70 -1.00
N GLN A 97 10.94 -15.97 -1.37
CA GLN A 97 11.30 -16.10 -2.78
C GLN A 97 10.60 -17.32 -3.40
N GLY A 98 9.95 -17.09 -4.52
CA GLY A 98 9.25 -18.09 -5.29
C GLY A 98 9.35 -17.82 -6.79
N PRO A 99 8.82 -18.70 -7.65
CA PRO A 99 8.91 -18.55 -9.10
C PRO A 99 8.13 -17.33 -9.63
N GLN A 100 7.12 -16.88 -8.88
CA GLN A 100 6.26 -15.77 -9.27
C GLN A 100 6.11 -14.69 -8.19
N THR A 101 6.69 -14.89 -7.01
CA THR A 101 6.59 -13.93 -5.89
C THR A 101 7.95 -13.73 -5.23
N GLN A 102 8.18 -12.51 -4.75
CA GLN A 102 9.39 -12.11 -4.04
C GLN A 102 9.03 -11.25 -2.83
N PRO A 103 9.82 -11.29 -1.75
CA PRO A 103 9.69 -10.31 -0.65
C PRO A 103 10.01 -8.89 -1.15
N LEU A 104 9.57 -7.89 -0.41
CA LEU A 104 9.68 -6.47 -0.79
C LEU A 104 11.14 -6.04 -1.07
N ASP A 105 12.08 -6.45 -0.22
CA ASP A 105 13.51 -6.17 -0.39
C ASP A 105 14.06 -6.72 -1.71
N GLN A 106 13.62 -7.91 -2.12
CA GLN A 106 14.01 -8.51 -3.38
C GLN A 106 13.37 -7.82 -4.58
N LEU A 107 12.14 -7.32 -4.46
CA LEU A 107 11.51 -6.51 -5.51
C LEU A 107 12.29 -5.20 -5.73
N ILE A 108 12.80 -4.57 -4.67
CA ILE A 108 13.67 -3.39 -4.76
C ILE A 108 14.98 -3.72 -5.52
N VAL A 109 15.56 -4.88 -5.25
CA VAL A 109 16.76 -5.36 -5.97
C VAL A 109 16.47 -5.62 -7.45
N VAL A 110 15.37 -6.31 -7.75
CA VAL A 110 14.92 -6.60 -9.14
C VAL A 110 14.66 -5.31 -9.91
N ALA A 111 14.10 -4.29 -9.26
CA ALA A 111 13.90 -2.96 -9.85
C ALA A 111 15.19 -2.21 -10.17
N GLY A 112 16.34 -2.65 -9.66
CA GLY A 112 17.59 -1.92 -9.75
C GLY A 112 17.66 -0.71 -8.82
N PHE A 113 16.89 -0.70 -7.73
CA PHE A 113 16.78 0.42 -6.78
C PHE A 113 17.48 0.14 -5.44
N ALA A 114 18.24 -0.95 -5.35
CA ALA A 114 19.00 -1.28 -4.15
C ALA A 114 19.90 -0.11 -3.70
N GLY A 115 19.88 0.20 -2.40
CA GLY A 115 20.67 1.28 -1.80
C GLY A 115 20.07 2.69 -1.98
N ARG A 116 18.90 2.84 -2.60
CA ARG A 116 18.18 4.11 -2.64
C ARG A 116 17.39 4.30 -1.34
N ALA A 117 17.24 5.54 -0.90
CA ALA A 117 16.58 5.90 0.36
C ALA A 117 15.47 6.96 0.18
N ASP A 118 15.02 7.17 -1.06
CA ASP A 118 14.04 8.18 -1.45
C ASP A 118 13.03 7.63 -2.46
N LEU A 119 12.57 6.40 -2.19
CA LEU A 119 11.61 5.70 -3.03
C LEU A 119 10.16 6.06 -2.67
N LEU A 120 9.25 5.83 -3.59
CA LEU A 120 7.81 5.75 -3.35
C LEU A 120 7.37 4.29 -3.39
N LEU A 121 6.40 3.92 -2.55
CA LEU A 121 5.74 2.61 -2.58
C LEU A 121 4.25 2.78 -2.82
N LYS A 122 3.70 2.04 -3.78
CA LYS A 122 2.27 1.73 -3.90
C LYS A 122 2.10 0.23 -3.74
N MET A 123 1.17 -0.20 -2.88
CA MET A 123 0.81 -1.60 -2.71
C MET A 123 -0.70 -1.78 -2.64
N ASP A 124 -1.22 -2.57 -3.57
CA ASP A 124 -2.63 -2.92 -3.70
C ASP A 124 -2.70 -4.37 -4.22
N VAL A 125 -2.79 -5.33 -3.31
CA VAL A 125 -2.58 -6.76 -3.60
C VAL A 125 -3.67 -7.67 -3.03
N GLU A 126 -4.87 -7.12 -2.87
CA GLU A 126 -6.10 -7.87 -2.60
C GLU A 126 -6.02 -8.79 -1.35
N GLY A 127 -5.44 -8.28 -0.27
CA GLY A 127 -5.34 -8.95 1.03
C GLY A 127 -3.99 -9.59 1.34
N ALA A 128 -3.02 -9.55 0.43
CA ALA A 128 -1.66 -10.01 0.71
C ALA A 128 -0.80 -8.97 1.47
N GLU A 129 -1.28 -7.74 1.67
CA GLU A 129 -0.56 -6.63 2.30
C GLU A 129 -0.07 -6.99 3.70
N TRP A 130 -0.94 -7.58 4.52
CA TRP A 130 -0.63 -7.91 5.91
C TRP A 130 0.54 -8.88 6.05
N ALA A 131 0.50 -9.96 5.25
CA ALA A 131 1.59 -10.93 5.23
C ALA A 131 2.87 -10.34 4.65
N ALA A 132 2.79 -9.58 3.57
CA ALA A 132 3.92 -8.96 2.89
C ALA A 132 4.67 -7.96 3.81
N LEU A 133 3.94 -7.28 4.70
CA LEU A 133 4.51 -6.30 5.64
C LEU A 133 5.09 -6.93 6.91
N THR A 134 4.68 -8.16 7.27
CA THR A 134 4.99 -8.74 8.59
C THR A 134 5.68 -10.10 8.55
N GLN A 135 5.78 -10.78 7.41
CA GLN A 135 6.31 -12.15 7.33
C GLN A 135 7.45 -12.28 6.31
N PRO A 136 8.50 -13.06 6.61
CA PRO A 136 8.76 -13.80 7.86
C PRO A 136 9.14 -12.91 9.05
N GLY A 137 9.32 -11.63 8.82
CA GLY A 137 9.56 -10.56 9.76
C GLY A 137 9.07 -9.23 9.19
N PRO A 138 9.17 -8.10 9.92
CA PRO A 138 8.80 -6.79 9.42
C PRO A 138 9.56 -6.44 8.14
N ALA A 139 8.85 -6.00 7.10
CA ALA A 139 9.45 -5.51 5.87
C ALA A 139 10.27 -4.24 6.13
N ASP A 140 11.41 -4.05 5.47
CA ASP A 140 12.17 -2.80 5.57
C ASP A 140 11.45 -1.69 4.79
N LEU A 141 10.89 -0.72 5.49
CA LEU A 141 10.19 0.44 4.92
C LEU A 141 11.04 1.71 4.89
N GLN A 142 12.25 1.69 5.45
CA GLN A 142 13.17 2.85 5.49
C GLN A 142 13.52 3.43 4.12
N PRO A 143 13.62 2.63 3.02
CA PRO A 143 13.87 3.18 1.70
C PRO A 143 12.78 4.10 1.15
N PHE A 144 11.58 4.10 1.73
CA PHE A 144 10.42 4.79 1.19
C PHE A 144 10.13 6.11 1.91
N ASN A 145 10.09 7.21 1.17
CA ASN A 145 9.68 8.52 1.67
C ASN A 145 8.18 8.64 1.82
N GLN A 146 7.43 7.96 0.95
CA GLN A 146 5.99 7.88 1.00
C GLN A 146 5.51 6.49 0.61
N ILE A 147 4.45 6.06 1.27
CA ILE A 147 3.82 4.77 1.07
C ILE A 147 2.33 4.99 0.83
N VAL A 148 1.80 4.36 -0.20
CA VAL A 148 0.37 4.29 -0.50
C VAL A 148 -0.05 2.83 -0.44
N LEU A 149 -1.01 2.53 0.40
CA LEU A 149 -1.53 1.19 0.61
C LEU A 149 -3.04 1.15 0.33
N GLU A 150 -3.49 0.13 -0.38
CA GLU A 150 -4.87 -0.31 -0.30
C GLU A 150 -4.90 -1.53 0.62
N LEU A 151 -5.60 -1.38 1.75
CA LEU A 151 -5.60 -2.35 2.85
C LEU A 151 -6.92 -3.10 2.86
N HIS A 152 -6.89 -4.38 2.49
CA HIS A 152 -8.08 -5.23 2.36
C HIS A 152 -8.30 -6.12 3.58
N GLY A 153 -9.56 -6.58 3.74
CA GLY A 153 -9.89 -7.60 4.73
C GLY A 153 -9.90 -7.09 6.17
N ILE A 154 -10.31 -5.84 6.40
CA ILE A 154 -10.47 -5.24 7.74
C ILE A 154 -11.43 -6.07 8.62
N ALA A 155 -12.35 -6.82 8.02
CA ALA A 155 -13.19 -7.82 8.70
C ALA A 155 -12.38 -8.80 9.57
N GLY A 156 -11.13 -9.05 9.24
CA GLY A 156 -10.19 -9.88 10.01
C GLY A 156 -10.00 -9.42 11.46
N LEU A 157 -10.24 -8.14 11.77
CA LEU A 157 -10.21 -7.63 13.14
C LEU A 157 -11.26 -8.25 14.08
N LYS A 158 -12.28 -8.92 13.53
CA LYS A 158 -13.27 -9.63 14.33
C LYS A 158 -12.73 -10.89 15.00
N ASP A 159 -11.79 -11.55 14.36
CA ASP A 159 -11.17 -12.78 14.82
C ASP A 159 -9.76 -12.50 15.34
N GLU A 160 -9.40 -13.04 16.50
CA GLU A 160 -8.12 -12.75 17.14
C GLU A 160 -6.92 -13.19 16.29
N ARG A 161 -7.03 -14.36 15.64
CA ARG A 161 -5.95 -14.91 14.82
C ARG A 161 -5.73 -14.07 13.56
N SER A 162 -6.82 -13.66 12.92
CA SER A 162 -6.80 -12.83 11.71
C SER A 162 -6.40 -11.38 12.02
N ALA A 163 -6.71 -10.89 13.21
CA ALA A 163 -6.38 -9.54 13.64
C ALA A 163 -4.88 -9.35 13.93
N ALA A 164 -4.19 -10.41 14.38
CA ALA A 164 -2.78 -10.31 14.77
C ALA A 164 -1.87 -9.76 13.64
N PRO A 165 -1.89 -10.26 12.40
CA PRO A 165 -1.07 -9.71 11.32
C PRO A 165 -1.52 -8.30 10.91
N ILE A 166 -2.82 -7.96 11.00
CA ILE A 166 -3.32 -6.63 10.70
C ILE A 166 -2.74 -5.60 11.68
N LEU A 167 -2.87 -5.87 12.97
CA LEU A 167 -2.38 -4.97 14.02
C LEU A 167 -0.84 -4.86 14.00
N ALA A 168 -0.14 -5.97 13.77
CA ALA A 168 1.32 -5.97 13.64
C ALA A 168 1.80 -5.15 12.43
N ALA A 169 1.12 -5.24 11.28
CA ALA A 169 1.45 -4.43 10.12
C ALA A 169 1.25 -2.94 10.37
N VAL A 170 0.12 -2.57 11.00
CA VAL A 170 -0.18 -1.18 11.35
C VAL A 170 0.84 -0.62 12.33
N GLU A 171 1.18 -1.34 13.38
CA GLU A 171 2.24 -0.96 14.32
C GLU A 171 3.55 -0.74 13.57
N HIS A 172 3.92 -1.68 12.70
CA HIS A 172 5.18 -1.63 11.96
C HIS A 172 5.28 -0.40 11.04
N PHE A 173 4.28 -0.12 10.18
CA PHE A 173 4.42 1.01 9.26
C PHE A 173 4.26 2.36 9.99
N THR A 174 3.57 2.42 11.13
CA THR A 174 3.44 3.65 11.93
C THR A 174 4.66 3.95 12.81
N GLU A 175 5.60 3.02 12.95
CA GLU A 175 6.90 3.27 13.60
C GLU A 175 7.80 4.24 12.79
N SER A 176 7.70 4.20 11.47
CA SER A 176 8.57 4.97 10.57
C SER A 176 7.82 5.98 9.71
N HIS A 177 6.51 5.83 9.52
CA HIS A 177 5.68 6.68 8.67
C HIS A 177 4.46 7.19 9.43
N VAL A 178 4.01 8.39 9.07
CA VAL A 178 2.86 9.04 9.67
C VAL A 178 1.72 9.03 8.66
N PRO A 179 0.54 8.46 8.99
CA PRO A 179 -0.62 8.55 8.13
C PRO A 179 -1.00 10.01 7.87
N VAL A 180 -1.24 10.36 6.61
CA VAL A 180 -1.62 11.73 6.19
C VAL A 180 -2.98 11.76 5.51
N HIS A 181 -3.44 10.65 4.97
CA HIS A 181 -4.76 10.50 4.37
C HIS A 181 -5.30 9.09 4.57
N VAL A 182 -6.59 9.00 4.82
CA VAL A 182 -7.35 7.73 4.88
C VAL A 182 -8.66 7.91 4.11
N HIS A 183 -8.99 6.95 3.25
CA HIS A 183 -10.22 6.94 2.50
C HIS A 183 -10.83 5.54 2.47
N ALA A 184 -12.15 5.44 2.59
CA ALA A 184 -12.85 4.18 2.39
C ALA A 184 -12.82 3.78 0.90
N ASN A 185 -12.48 2.54 0.58
CA ASN A 185 -12.72 2.05 -0.77
C ASN A 185 -14.23 1.96 -0.99
N ASN A 186 -14.73 2.71 -2.01
CA ASN A 186 -16.15 2.80 -2.30
C ASN A 186 -16.71 1.58 -3.07
N TYR A 187 -15.85 0.67 -3.47
CA TYR A 187 -16.18 -0.52 -4.26
C TYR A 187 -16.23 -1.79 -3.42
N ASP A 188 -15.73 -1.74 -2.17
CA ASP A 188 -15.75 -2.87 -1.24
C ASP A 188 -16.93 -2.75 -0.25
N GLU A 189 -17.23 -3.85 0.45
CA GLU A 189 -18.32 -3.94 1.39
C GLU A 189 -18.07 -3.20 2.70
N LEU A 190 -19.17 -2.87 3.39
CA LEU A 190 -19.13 -2.43 4.78
C LEU A 190 -19.24 -3.62 5.72
N VAL A 191 -18.41 -3.65 6.74
CA VAL A 191 -18.38 -4.69 7.76
C VAL A 191 -18.91 -4.14 9.09
N ARG A 192 -19.78 -4.91 9.74
CA ARG A 192 -20.36 -4.52 11.04
C ARG A 192 -19.46 -4.96 12.20
N PHE A 193 -19.13 -4.01 13.08
CA PHE A 193 -18.48 -4.21 14.38
C PHE A 193 -19.40 -3.66 15.47
N GLY A 194 -19.99 -4.53 16.29
CA GLY A 194 -20.97 -4.08 17.29
C GLY A 194 -22.10 -3.22 16.69
N ASN A 195 -22.09 -1.94 17.04
CA ASN A 195 -23.01 -0.93 16.49
C ASN A 195 -22.41 -0.07 15.36
N TRP A 196 -21.17 -0.35 14.92
CA TRP A 196 -20.45 0.41 13.92
C TRP A 196 -20.40 -0.33 12.59
N TRP A 197 -20.40 0.44 11.50
CA TRP A 197 -20.09 -0.04 10.17
C TRP A 197 -18.75 0.54 9.76
N PHE A 198 -17.86 -0.28 9.25
CA PHE A 198 -16.52 0.11 8.81
C PHE A 198 -16.22 -0.49 7.43
N PRO A 199 -15.55 0.23 6.53
CA PRO A 199 -15.17 -0.32 5.22
C PRO A 199 -14.24 -1.51 5.39
N ASN A 200 -14.43 -2.55 4.56
CA ASN A 200 -13.57 -3.73 4.56
C ASN A 200 -12.27 -3.51 3.79
N ALA A 201 -12.21 -2.49 2.93
CA ALA A 201 -10.98 -2.00 2.33
C ALA A 201 -10.86 -0.48 2.49
N ILE A 202 -9.63 0.00 2.70
CA ILE A 202 -9.29 1.42 2.84
C ILE A 202 -8.03 1.76 2.06
N GLU A 203 -7.98 2.97 1.52
CA GLU A 203 -6.77 3.60 1.00
C GLU A 203 -6.08 4.36 2.14
N LEU A 204 -4.78 4.18 2.30
CA LEU A 204 -3.96 4.83 3.32
C LEU A 204 -2.69 5.40 2.67
N SER A 205 -2.34 6.62 3.00
CA SER A 205 -1.06 7.22 2.65
C SER A 205 -0.45 7.98 3.81
#